data_d414c9066e29aea6e41396078a308fea
#
_entry.id   d414c9066e29aea6e41396078a308fea
#
_cell.length_a   1.000
_cell.length_b   1.000
_cell.length_c   1.000
_cell.angle_alpha   90.00
_cell.angle_beta   90.00
_cell.angle_gamma   90.00
#
_symmetry.space_group_name_H-M   'P 1'
#
loop_
_entity.id
_entity.type
_entity.pdbx_description
1 polymer ?
#
loop_
_entity_poly.entity_id
_entity_poly.type
_entity_poly.pdbx_seq_one_letter_code
_entity_poly.pdbx_strand_id
1 'polypeptide(L)'
;MISRLLILALTLSLAGCELIDQLLADPKAAQRIADSKAIGSACRHGLRSIEDCYAINEKASKAAVFDGWKEMDQYMRDNKIDGVVPKGVNPPQPVEEVIVEAKPKAKPKADAAH
;
A
#
# COMPACT_ATOMS: atom_id res chain seq x y z
N MET A 1 -49.91 20.48 15.63
CA MET A 1 -49.58 20.34 14.22
C MET A 1 -48.24 20.96 13.85
N ILE A 2 -47.96 22.18 14.28
CA ILE A 2 -46.69 22.90 13.99
C ILE A 2 -45.45 22.15 14.50
N SER A 3 -45.51 21.52 15.68
CA SER A 3 -44.38 20.77 16.26
C SER A 3 -44.02 19.51 15.43
N ARG A 4 -45.00 18.86 14.83
CA ARG A 4 -44.75 17.69 13.97
C ARG A 4 -44.15 18.07 12.62
N LEU A 5 -44.53 19.22 12.10
CA LEU A 5 -43.97 19.78 10.87
C LEU A 5 -42.51 20.23 11.07
N LEU A 6 -42.20 20.82 12.24
CA LEU A 6 -40.84 21.23 12.58
C LEU A 6 -39.90 20.01 12.74
N ILE A 7 -40.37 18.92 13.34
CA ILE A 7 -39.56 17.66 13.47
C ILE A 7 -39.34 17.05 12.10
N LEU A 8 -40.34 17.01 11.24
CA LEU A 8 -40.20 16.49 9.87
C LEU A 8 -39.23 17.31 9.02
N ALA A 9 -39.26 18.64 9.16
CA ALA A 9 -38.34 19.53 8.47
C ALA A 9 -36.91 19.37 8.97
N LEU A 10 -36.71 19.14 10.27
CA LEU A 10 -35.40 18.94 10.87
C LEU A 10 -34.78 17.60 10.46
N THR A 11 -35.59 16.54 10.38
CA THR A 11 -35.08 15.22 9.92
C THR A 11 -34.75 15.20 8.44
N LEU A 12 -35.47 15.97 7.62
CA LEU A 12 -35.21 16.09 6.19
C LEU A 12 -33.91 16.86 5.90
N SER A 13 -33.57 17.84 6.76
CA SER A 13 -32.31 18.60 6.61
C SER A 13 -31.06 17.81 7.01
N LEU A 14 -31.16 16.83 7.91
CA LEU A 14 -30.01 15.96 8.25
C LEU A 14 -29.72 14.92 7.15
N ALA A 15 -30.73 14.43 6.46
CA ALA A 15 -30.54 13.47 5.37
C ALA A 15 -29.95 14.10 4.09
N GLY A 16 -30.05 15.43 3.96
CA GLY A 16 -29.55 16.15 2.79
C GLY A 16 -28.03 16.28 2.71
N CYS A 17 -27.30 16.23 3.83
CA CYS A 17 -25.85 16.41 3.84
C CYS A 17 -25.10 15.20 3.24
N GLU A 18 -25.54 13.99 3.51
CA GLU A 18 -24.91 12.79 2.92
C GLU A 18 -25.13 12.68 1.41
N LEU A 19 -26.29 13.09 0.93
CA LEU A 19 -26.60 13.07 -0.49
C LEU A 19 -25.79 14.11 -1.27
N ILE A 20 -25.52 15.28 -0.66
CA ILE A 20 -24.69 16.33 -1.26
C ILE A 20 -23.21 15.89 -1.30
N ASP A 21 -22.70 15.25 -0.25
CA ASP A 21 -21.35 14.71 -0.22
C ASP A 21 -21.14 13.63 -1.30
N GLN A 22 -22.13 12.79 -1.53
CA GLN A 22 -22.08 11.81 -2.62
C GLN A 22 -22.14 12.41 -4.02
N LEU A 23 -22.89 13.52 -4.19
CA LEU A 23 -22.97 14.24 -5.47
C LEU A 23 -21.72 15.08 -5.76
N LEU A 24 -21.06 15.57 -4.70
CA LEU A 24 -19.79 16.32 -4.80
C LEU A 24 -18.56 15.40 -4.81
N ALA A 25 -18.71 14.12 -4.44
CA ALA A 25 -17.64 13.15 -4.57
C ALA A 25 -17.25 12.98 -6.04
N ASP A 26 -16.03 13.36 -6.39
CA ASP A 26 -15.50 13.17 -7.73
C ASP A 26 -15.48 11.67 -8.07
N PRO A 27 -16.29 11.18 -9.03
CA PRO A 27 -16.31 9.76 -9.40
C PRO A 27 -14.96 9.27 -9.89
N LYS A 28 -14.12 10.14 -10.44
CA LYS A 28 -12.74 9.83 -10.83
C LYS A 28 -11.84 9.60 -9.62
N ALA A 29 -12.06 10.30 -8.49
CA ALA A 29 -11.32 10.07 -7.27
C ALA A 29 -11.62 8.68 -6.70
N ALA A 30 -12.88 8.28 -6.63
CA ALA A 30 -13.28 6.93 -6.21
C ALA A 30 -12.69 5.85 -7.12
N GLN A 31 -12.68 6.07 -8.43
CA GLN A 31 -12.08 5.15 -9.39
C GLN A 31 -10.57 5.02 -9.16
N ARG A 32 -9.85 6.13 -8.97
CA ARG A 32 -8.40 6.10 -8.69
C ARG A 32 -8.06 5.33 -7.42
N ILE A 33 -8.89 5.44 -6.38
CA ILE A 33 -8.72 4.67 -5.15
C ILE A 33 -8.95 3.17 -5.39
N ALA A 34 -10.00 2.82 -6.12
CA ALA A 34 -10.29 1.43 -6.48
C ALA A 34 -9.17 0.82 -7.33
N ASP A 35 -8.66 1.55 -8.32
CA ASP A 35 -7.54 1.13 -9.16
C ASP A 35 -6.26 0.95 -8.35
N SER A 36 -5.96 1.87 -7.45
CA SER A 36 -4.79 1.78 -6.56
C SER A 36 -4.88 0.57 -5.62
N LYS A 37 -6.07 0.27 -5.12
CA LYS A 37 -6.31 -0.93 -4.31
C LYS A 37 -6.11 -2.22 -5.12
N ALA A 38 -6.59 -2.25 -6.35
CA ALA A 38 -6.37 -3.37 -7.28
C ALA A 38 -4.88 -3.58 -7.59
N ILE A 39 -4.11 -2.49 -7.74
CA ILE A 39 -2.66 -2.53 -7.90
C ILE A 39 -2.00 -3.21 -6.70
N GLY A 40 -2.36 -2.83 -5.48
CA GLY A 40 -1.82 -3.44 -4.26
C GLY A 40 -2.09 -4.94 -4.19
N SER A 41 -3.31 -5.35 -4.51
CA SER A 41 -3.69 -6.77 -4.58
C SER A 41 -2.88 -7.54 -5.62
N ALA A 42 -2.70 -6.97 -6.80
CA ALA A 42 -1.91 -7.58 -7.88
C ALA A 42 -0.43 -7.70 -7.49
N CYS A 43 0.15 -6.69 -6.84
CA CYS A 43 1.52 -6.73 -6.33
C CYS A 43 1.72 -7.89 -5.34
N ARG A 44 0.81 -8.05 -4.38
CA ARG A 44 0.92 -9.12 -3.39
C ARG A 44 0.79 -10.50 -4.03
N HIS A 45 -0.18 -10.68 -4.91
CA HIS A 45 -0.34 -11.93 -5.66
C HIS A 45 0.86 -12.23 -6.55
N GLY A 46 1.50 -11.18 -7.09
CA GLY A 46 2.74 -11.25 -7.88
C GLY A 46 4.02 -11.35 -7.04
N LEU A 47 3.94 -11.69 -5.77
CA LEU A 47 5.09 -11.87 -4.86
C LEU A 47 5.98 -10.63 -4.70
N ARG A 48 5.42 -9.43 -4.93
CA ARG A 48 6.14 -8.18 -4.71
C ARG A 48 5.98 -7.69 -3.28
N SER A 49 7.05 -7.15 -2.74
CA SER A 49 6.97 -6.40 -1.48
C SER A 49 6.11 -5.15 -1.66
N ILE A 50 5.62 -4.59 -0.56
CA ILE A 50 4.86 -3.35 -0.63
C ILE A 50 5.73 -2.17 -1.10
N GLU A 51 7.00 -2.15 -0.74
CA GLU A 51 7.97 -1.13 -1.15
C GLU A 51 8.20 -1.16 -2.66
N ASP A 52 8.41 -2.34 -3.23
CA ASP A 52 8.54 -2.52 -4.68
C ASP A 52 7.28 -2.08 -5.41
N CYS A 53 6.11 -2.42 -4.83
CA CYS A 53 4.83 -2.00 -5.38
C CYS A 53 4.70 -0.48 -5.45
N TYR A 54 5.12 0.23 -4.39
CA TYR A 54 5.16 1.70 -4.38
C TYR A 54 6.12 2.27 -5.41
N ALA A 55 7.31 1.68 -5.53
CA ALA A 55 8.35 2.16 -6.44
C ALA A 55 7.92 2.10 -7.91
N ILE A 56 7.21 1.05 -8.30
CA ILE A 56 6.73 0.90 -9.70
C ILE A 56 5.39 1.57 -9.97
N ASN A 57 4.70 2.06 -8.95
CA ASN A 57 3.38 2.69 -9.05
C ASN A 57 3.34 4.04 -8.32
N GLU A 58 4.29 4.91 -8.59
CA GLU A 58 4.48 6.19 -7.88
C GLU A 58 3.25 7.11 -7.89
N LYS A 59 2.43 7.04 -8.94
CA LYS A 59 1.22 7.86 -9.09
C LYS A 59 0.00 7.30 -8.37
N ALA A 60 0.05 6.07 -7.91
CA ALA A 60 -1.05 5.44 -7.20
C ALA A 60 -1.12 5.95 -5.75
N SER A 61 -2.32 5.94 -5.19
CA SER A 61 -2.51 6.23 -3.75
C SER A 61 -1.83 5.18 -2.91
N LYS A 62 -0.76 5.52 -2.19
CA LYS A 62 -0.02 4.59 -1.33
C LYS A 62 -0.91 3.92 -0.28
N ALA A 63 -1.82 4.67 0.32
CA ALA A 63 -2.76 4.14 1.30
C ALA A 63 -3.67 3.06 0.70
N ALA A 64 -4.23 3.33 -0.48
CA ALA A 64 -5.11 2.38 -1.16
C ALA A 64 -4.32 1.16 -1.69
N VAL A 65 -3.11 1.36 -2.19
CA VAL A 65 -2.20 0.26 -2.58
C VAL A 65 -1.90 -0.64 -1.38
N PHE A 66 -1.60 -0.05 -0.22
CA PHE A 66 -1.35 -0.80 1.00
C PHE A 66 -2.57 -1.61 1.45
N ASP A 67 -3.75 -1.02 1.41
CA ASP A 67 -5.00 -1.71 1.75
C ASP A 67 -5.23 -2.92 0.84
N GLY A 68 -5.08 -2.76 -0.45
CA GLY A 68 -5.23 -3.86 -1.41
C GLY A 68 -4.18 -4.95 -1.23
N TRP A 69 -2.93 -4.58 -0.99
CA TRP A 69 -1.84 -5.51 -0.71
C TRP A 69 -2.11 -6.34 0.55
N LYS A 70 -2.51 -5.68 1.62
CA LYS A 70 -2.82 -6.32 2.91
C LYS A 70 -4.04 -7.25 2.82
N GLU A 71 -5.09 -6.83 2.15
CA GLU A 71 -6.28 -7.67 1.94
C GLU A 71 -5.95 -8.91 1.12
N MET A 72 -5.16 -8.78 0.07
CA MET A 72 -4.70 -9.93 -0.73
C MET A 72 -3.80 -10.85 0.09
N ASP A 73 -2.90 -10.31 0.91
CA ASP A 73 -2.04 -11.08 1.81
C ASP A 73 -2.88 -11.94 2.76
N GLN A 74 -3.89 -11.37 3.37
CA GLN A 74 -4.81 -12.10 4.25
C GLN A 74 -5.59 -13.18 3.49
N TYR A 75 -6.14 -12.82 2.32
CA TYR A 75 -6.87 -13.76 1.46
C TYR A 75 -6.00 -14.95 1.04
N MET A 76 -4.75 -14.70 0.64
CA MET A 76 -3.81 -15.73 0.23
C MET A 76 -3.45 -16.68 1.38
N ARG A 77 -3.26 -16.15 2.59
CA ARG A 77 -3.01 -16.97 3.78
C ARG A 77 -4.20 -17.85 4.13
N ASP A 78 -5.40 -17.27 4.14
CA ASP A 78 -6.62 -17.98 4.51
C ASP A 78 -6.96 -19.12 3.53
N ASN A 79 -6.63 -18.94 2.26
CA ASN A 79 -6.92 -19.90 1.19
C ASN A 79 -5.70 -20.72 0.77
N LYS A 80 -4.54 -20.56 1.43
CA LYS A 80 -3.29 -21.24 1.13
C LYS A 80 -2.87 -21.10 -0.34
N ILE A 81 -2.95 -19.86 -0.84
CA ILE A 81 -2.58 -19.52 -2.21
C ILE A 81 -1.12 -19.06 -2.22
N ASP A 82 -0.32 -19.73 -3.03
CA ASP A 82 1.04 -19.30 -3.34
C ASP A 82 1.00 -18.24 -4.43
N GLY A 83 1.61 -17.14 -4.36
CA GLY A 83 1.58 -16.12 -5.40
C GLY A 83 2.21 -16.59 -6.72
N VAL A 84 2.08 -15.79 -7.74
CA VAL A 84 2.58 -16.07 -9.10
C VAL A 84 3.53 -14.96 -9.53
N VAL A 85 4.74 -15.31 -9.95
CA VAL A 85 5.67 -14.33 -10.53
C VAL A 85 5.12 -13.85 -11.88
N PRO A 86 4.94 -12.54 -12.10
CA PRO A 86 4.46 -12.02 -13.36
C PRO A 86 5.40 -12.38 -14.51
N LYS A 87 4.86 -12.82 -15.62
CA LYS A 87 5.65 -13.09 -16.83
C LYS A 87 6.20 -11.77 -17.38
N GLY A 88 7.48 -11.74 -17.72
CA GLY A 88 8.14 -10.58 -18.33
C GLY A 88 8.67 -9.53 -17.35
N VAL A 89 8.54 -9.77 -16.05
CA VAL A 89 9.19 -8.96 -15.03
C VAL A 89 10.24 -9.84 -14.35
N ASN A 90 11.52 -9.45 -14.47
CA ASN A 90 12.54 -10.13 -13.70
C ASN A 90 12.18 -10.05 -12.22
N PRO A 91 12.15 -11.19 -11.49
CA PRO A 91 12.01 -11.12 -10.04
C PRO A 91 13.13 -10.24 -9.50
N PRO A 92 12.88 -9.46 -8.43
CA PRO A 92 13.96 -8.75 -7.77
C PRO A 92 15.05 -9.77 -7.46
N GLN A 93 16.24 -9.52 -7.98
CA GLN A 93 17.40 -10.37 -7.67
C GLN A 93 17.54 -10.36 -6.15
N PRO A 94 17.74 -11.51 -5.50
CA PRO A 94 18.13 -11.51 -4.12
C PRO A 94 19.32 -10.55 -4.01
N VAL A 95 19.18 -9.49 -3.27
CA VAL A 95 20.33 -8.70 -2.85
C VAL A 95 21.19 -9.67 -2.05
N GLU A 96 22.19 -10.21 -2.68
CA GLU A 96 23.26 -10.87 -1.97
C GLU A 96 23.77 -9.81 -1.00
N GLU A 97 23.42 -9.98 0.25
CA GLU A 97 23.94 -9.18 1.34
C GLU A 97 25.45 -9.43 1.31
N VAL A 98 26.17 -8.53 0.64
CA VAL A 98 27.62 -8.53 0.67
C VAL A 98 27.97 -8.24 2.12
N ILE A 99 28.12 -9.29 2.91
CA ILE A 99 28.77 -9.22 4.19
C ILE A 99 30.18 -8.73 3.90
N VAL A 100 30.35 -7.42 3.96
CA VAL A 100 31.68 -6.84 3.98
C VAL A 100 32.26 -7.22 5.33
N GLU A 101 32.90 -8.38 5.34
CA GLU A 101 33.71 -8.81 6.43
C GLU A 101 34.79 -7.74 6.64
N ALA A 102 34.58 -6.90 7.64
CA ALA A 102 35.55 -5.87 7.98
C ALA A 102 36.83 -6.57 8.43
N LYS A 103 37.78 -6.64 7.52
CA LYS A 103 39.13 -7.11 7.79
C LYS A 103 39.70 -6.30 8.97
N PRO A 104 40.11 -6.94 10.06
CA PRO A 104 40.68 -6.22 11.19
C PRO A 104 41.90 -5.43 10.70
N LYS A 105 41.90 -4.13 10.89
CA LYS A 105 43.09 -3.30 10.68
C LYS A 105 44.20 -3.81 11.60
N ALA A 106 45.25 -4.35 10.97
CA ALA A 106 46.49 -4.66 11.68
C ALA A 106 47.01 -3.40 12.38
N LYS A 107 47.24 -3.49 13.68
CA LYS A 107 47.91 -2.47 14.46
C LYS A 107 49.31 -2.22 13.86
N PRO A 108 49.73 -0.98 13.68
CA PRO A 108 51.12 -0.73 13.35
C PRO A 108 52.00 -1.15 14.55
N LYS A 109 52.96 -2.02 14.29
CA LYS A 109 54.05 -2.27 15.23
C LYS A 109 54.81 -0.98 15.39
N ALA A 110 54.88 -0.51 16.62
CA ALA A 110 55.83 0.49 16.99
C ALA A 110 57.23 -0.17 16.97
N ASP A 111 58.03 0.19 16.00
CA ASP A 111 59.45 -0.11 16.02
C ASP A 111 60.07 0.76 17.14
N ALA A 112 60.53 0.07 18.16
CA ALA A 112 61.43 0.68 19.12
C ALA A 112 62.79 0.82 18.44
N ALA A 113 63.08 2.03 17.98
CA ALA A 113 64.46 2.39 17.60
C ALA A 113 65.23 2.82 18.82
N HIS A 114 66.42 2.22 18.99
CA HIS A 114 67.45 2.65 19.89
C HIS A 114 67.79 4.11 19.76
#